data_412f22ee170127032786789f3a4e0594
#
_entry.id   412f22ee170127032786789f3a4e0594
#
_cell.length_a   1.000
_cell.length_b   1.000
_cell.length_c   1.000
_cell.angle_alpha   90.00
_cell.angle_beta   90.00
_cell.angle_gamma   90.00
#
_symmetry.space_group_name_H-M   'P 1'
#
loop_
_entity.id
_entity.type
_entity.pdbx_description
1 polymer ?
#
loop_
_entity_poly.entity_id
_entity_poly.type
_entity_poly.pdbx_seq_one_letter_code
_entity_poly.pdbx_strand_id
1 'polypeptide(L)'
;VMGLLFDTINNKILSDPSKKGLIVFDEYAETAQMKSASSLDVDIHQTVAFFYQKIRKENGAVMTIIQSPVQLPDNEYTRGIVANIQLLYVLEGTEVVYDSVIDTFKIKSSAQINQLKSIQNNYTCLHPYSECWIRFGESYALTVRLEASHPKYLAFQTQGEIRSELDRIYGKNGHNMQKAIEQYIEQSK
;
A
#
# COMPACT_ATOMS: atom_id res chain seq x y z
N VAL A 1 -18.02 -15.02 -8.39
CA VAL A 1 -17.93 -14.05 -7.28
C VAL A 1 -17.21 -12.77 -7.70
N MET A 2 -16.05 -12.86 -8.39
CA MET A 2 -15.26 -11.71 -8.82
C MET A 2 -15.96 -10.83 -9.87
N GLY A 3 -16.67 -11.40 -10.85
CA GLY A 3 -17.46 -10.64 -11.83
C GLY A 3 -18.50 -9.73 -11.16
N LEU A 4 -19.20 -10.25 -10.15
CA LEU A 4 -20.15 -9.48 -9.33
C LEU A 4 -19.48 -8.33 -8.56
N LEU A 5 -18.23 -8.52 -8.10
CA LEU A 5 -17.47 -7.46 -7.43
C LEU A 5 -17.15 -6.31 -8.40
N PHE A 6 -16.68 -6.63 -9.61
CA PHE A 6 -16.38 -5.63 -10.63
C PHE A 6 -17.64 -4.92 -11.15
N ASP A 7 -18.74 -5.62 -11.32
CA ASP A 7 -20.03 -5.01 -11.65
C ASP A 7 -20.51 -4.09 -10.54
N THR A 8 -20.31 -4.47 -9.28
CA THR A 8 -20.64 -3.63 -8.11
C THR A 8 -19.75 -2.38 -8.06
N ILE A 9 -18.46 -2.51 -8.33
CA ILE A 9 -17.51 -1.40 -8.40
C ILE A 9 -17.92 -0.44 -9.53
N ASN A 10 -18.15 -0.95 -10.72
CA ASN A 10 -18.60 -0.15 -11.86
C ASN A 10 -19.91 0.58 -11.56
N ASN A 11 -20.89 -0.12 -11.02
CA ASN A 11 -22.21 0.43 -10.75
C ASN A 11 -22.27 1.37 -9.55
N LYS A 12 -21.40 1.22 -8.55
CA LYS A 12 -21.42 2.07 -7.34
C LYS A 12 -20.39 3.19 -7.36
N ILE A 13 -19.22 2.95 -7.94
CA ILE A 13 -18.10 3.92 -7.92
C ILE A 13 -18.09 4.73 -9.21
N LEU A 14 -18.33 4.09 -10.35
CA LEU A 14 -18.21 4.74 -11.66
C LEU A 14 -19.54 5.25 -12.21
N SER A 15 -20.67 4.91 -11.59
CA SER A 15 -22.01 5.33 -12.07
C SER A 15 -22.36 6.80 -11.76
N ASP A 16 -21.65 7.42 -10.82
CA ASP A 16 -21.90 8.81 -10.42
C ASP A 16 -20.60 9.61 -10.52
N PRO A 17 -20.34 10.24 -11.67
CA PRO A 17 -19.12 11.01 -11.89
C PRO A 17 -19.02 12.28 -11.02
N SER A 18 -20.07 12.64 -10.28
CA SER A 18 -20.00 13.70 -9.27
C SER A 18 -19.26 13.30 -8.01
N LYS A 19 -19.10 12.01 -7.76
CA LYS A 19 -18.40 11.46 -6.59
C LYS A 19 -16.99 11.02 -6.97
N LYS A 20 -16.07 11.20 -6.01
CA LYS A 20 -14.71 10.67 -6.12
C LYS A 20 -14.67 9.26 -5.55
N GLY A 21 -14.10 8.31 -6.28
CA GLY A 21 -13.92 6.92 -5.86
C GLY A 21 -12.45 6.52 -5.79
N LEU A 22 -12.08 5.71 -4.81
CA LEU A 22 -10.77 5.06 -4.73
C LEU A 22 -10.99 3.55 -4.60
N ILE A 23 -10.37 2.80 -5.49
CA ILE A 23 -10.32 1.34 -5.44
C ILE A 23 -8.92 0.96 -4.98
N VAL A 24 -8.83 0.17 -3.90
CA VAL A 24 -7.57 -0.32 -3.35
C VAL A 24 -7.52 -1.83 -3.50
N PHE A 25 -6.47 -2.32 -4.16
CA PHE A 25 -6.12 -3.73 -4.23
C PHE A 25 -4.93 -3.98 -3.33
N ASP A 26 -5.20 -4.56 -2.16
CA ASP A 26 -4.15 -5.00 -1.24
C ASP A 26 -3.64 -6.38 -1.64
N GLU A 27 -2.34 -6.64 -1.37
CA GLU A 27 -1.66 -7.89 -1.76
C GLU A 27 -1.83 -8.23 -3.25
N TYR A 28 -1.84 -7.18 -4.08
CA TYR A 28 -2.20 -7.29 -5.50
C TYR A 28 -1.36 -8.29 -6.29
N ALA A 29 -0.10 -8.51 -5.90
CA ALA A 29 0.78 -9.44 -6.61
C ALA A 29 0.23 -10.89 -6.63
N GLU A 30 -0.38 -11.34 -5.54
CA GLU A 30 -1.04 -12.66 -5.48
C GLU A 30 -2.23 -12.71 -6.43
N THR A 31 -3.05 -11.65 -6.40
CA THR A 31 -4.21 -11.52 -7.29
C THR A 31 -3.82 -11.50 -8.77
N ALA A 32 -2.73 -10.81 -9.11
CA ALA A 32 -2.22 -10.70 -10.48
C ALA A 32 -1.68 -12.02 -11.04
N GLN A 33 -1.25 -12.94 -10.17
CA GLN A 33 -0.72 -14.26 -10.55
C GLN A 33 -1.82 -15.34 -10.62
N MET A 34 -3.02 -15.07 -10.10
CA MET A 34 -4.12 -16.02 -10.15
C MET A 34 -4.52 -16.26 -11.60
N LYS A 35 -4.27 -17.48 -12.09
CA LYS A 35 -4.80 -17.91 -13.38
C LYS A 35 -6.28 -18.21 -13.22
N SER A 36 -7.09 -17.68 -14.12
CA SER A 36 -8.50 -18.07 -14.23
C SER A 36 -8.61 -19.59 -14.40
N ALA A 37 -9.38 -20.24 -13.53
CA ALA A 37 -9.59 -21.69 -13.56
C ALA A 37 -10.59 -22.10 -14.66
N SER A 38 -11.30 -21.13 -15.24
CA SER A 38 -12.26 -21.36 -16.32
C SER A 38 -12.23 -20.25 -17.36
N SER A 39 -12.60 -20.56 -18.59
CA SER A 39 -12.68 -19.60 -19.70
C SER A 39 -13.76 -18.51 -19.52
N LEU A 40 -14.56 -18.60 -18.46
CA LEU A 40 -15.62 -17.66 -18.09
C LEU A 40 -15.20 -16.74 -16.93
N ASP A 41 -14.03 -16.96 -16.32
CA ASP A 41 -13.54 -16.11 -15.21
C ASP A 41 -12.90 -14.84 -15.77
N VAL A 42 -13.23 -13.73 -15.15
CA VAL A 42 -12.64 -12.43 -15.45
C VAL A 42 -11.17 -12.45 -15.05
N ASP A 43 -10.27 -12.14 -15.97
CA ASP A 43 -8.86 -11.89 -15.66
C ASP A 43 -8.76 -10.59 -14.85
N ILE A 44 -8.49 -10.75 -13.55
CA ILE A 44 -8.42 -9.62 -12.62
C ILE A 44 -7.27 -8.67 -13.00
N HIS A 45 -6.14 -9.23 -13.43
CA HIS A 45 -4.98 -8.44 -13.82
C HIS A 45 -5.28 -7.56 -15.04
N GLN A 46 -5.96 -8.12 -16.05
CA GLN A 46 -6.46 -7.38 -17.20
C GLN A 46 -7.43 -6.27 -16.77
N THR A 47 -8.35 -6.59 -15.88
CA THR A 47 -9.37 -5.63 -15.39
C THR A 47 -8.73 -4.47 -14.63
N VAL A 48 -7.74 -4.75 -13.78
CA VAL A 48 -7.00 -3.70 -13.06
C VAL A 48 -6.21 -2.83 -14.03
N ALA A 49 -5.56 -3.41 -15.03
CA ALA A 49 -4.89 -2.65 -16.08
C ALA A 49 -5.85 -1.70 -16.83
N PHE A 50 -7.06 -2.19 -17.11
CA PHE A 50 -8.11 -1.38 -17.71
C PHE A 50 -8.56 -0.22 -16.81
N PHE A 51 -8.69 -0.44 -15.49
CA PHE A 51 -8.99 0.64 -14.55
C PHE A 51 -7.90 1.72 -14.56
N TYR A 52 -6.63 1.36 -14.53
CA TYR A 52 -5.53 2.33 -14.62
C TYR A 52 -5.61 3.21 -15.88
N GLN A 53 -6.12 2.68 -16.98
CA GLN A 53 -6.28 3.43 -18.23
C GLN A 53 -7.49 4.34 -18.24
N LYS A 54 -8.59 3.99 -17.59
CA LYS A 54 -9.89 4.64 -17.79
C LYS A 54 -10.47 5.35 -16.56
N ILE A 55 -10.18 4.90 -15.36
CA ILE A 55 -10.90 5.33 -14.14
C ILE A 55 -10.80 6.84 -13.87
N ARG A 56 -9.73 7.48 -14.34
CA ARG A 56 -9.57 8.95 -14.21
C ARG A 56 -10.69 9.73 -14.89
N LYS A 57 -11.26 9.23 -15.97
CA LYS A 57 -12.38 9.88 -16.67
C LYS A 57 -13.67 9.88 -15.86
N GLU A 58 -13.76 8.92 -14.92
CA GLU A 58 -14.92 8.71 -14.04
C GLU A 58 -14.68 9.27 -12.63
N ASN A 59 -13.77 10.26 -12.47
CA ASN A 59 -13.39 10.79 -11.16
C ASN A 59 -12.91 9.74 -10.15
N GLY A 60 -12.43 8.60 -10.63
CA GLY A 60 -11.90 7.52 -9.82
C GLY A 60 -10.38 7.50 -9.77
N ALA A 61 -9.85 6.77 -8.79
CA ALA A 61 -8.46 6.40 -8.67
C ALA A 61 -8.33 4.91 -8.34
N VAL A 62 -7.22 4.31 -8.75
CA VAL A 62 -6.84 2.93 -8.40
C VAL A 62 -5.53 2.96 -7.67
N MET A 63 -5.43 2.16 -6.61
CA MET A 63 -4.21 1.91 -5.86
C MET A 63 -3.98 0.41 -5.77
N THR A 64 -2.79 -0.04 -6.14
CA THR A 64 -2.34 -1.42 -5.93
C THR A 64 -1.21 -1.42 -4.92
N ILE A 65 -1.28 -2.30 -3.94
CA ILE A 65 -0.27 -2.48 -2.89
C ILE A 65 0.41 -3.82 -3.15
N ILE A 66 1.74 -3.79 -3.28
CA ILE A 66 2.59 -4.96 -3.53
C ILE A 66 3.82 -4.91 -2.63
N GLN A 67 4.38 -6.06 -2.32
CA GLN A 67 5.62 -6.14 -1.55
C GLN A 67 6.85 -5.85 -2.42
N SER A 68 6.82 -6.28 -3.68
CA SER A 68 7.91 -6.03 -4.63
C SER A 68 7.40 -6.11 -6.07
N PRO A 69 7.88 -5.22 -6.98
CA PRO A 69 7.54 -5.30 -8.40
C PRO A 69 7.94 -6.62 -9.08
N VAL A 70 8.95 -7.32 -8.58
CA VAL A 70 9.36 -8.65 -9.10
C VAL A 70 8.23 -9.69 -9.04
N GLN A 71 7.27 -9.50 -8.13
CA GLN A 71 6.14 -10.41 -7.98
C GLN A 71 5.07 -10.22 -9.07
N LEU A 72 5.10 -9.13 -9.83
CA LEU A 72 4.15 -8.89 -10.91
C LEU A 72 4.50 -9.75 -12.14
N PRO A 73 3.50 -10.30 -12.85
CA PRO A 73 3.73 -11.01 -14.10
C PRO A 73 4.38 -10.09 -15.15
N ASP A 74 5.37 -10.59 -15.89
CA ASP A 74 5.92 -9.84 -17.03
C ASP A 74 5.02 -10.02 -18.27
N ASN A 75 4.03 -9.17 -18.37
CA ASN A 75 3.07 -9.17 -19.46
C ASN A 75 2.62 -7.74 -19.85
N GLU A 76 1.76 -7.65 -20.85
CA GLU A 76 1.24 -6.37 -21.35
C GLU A 76 0.38 -5.64 -20.32
N TYR A 77 -0.30 -6.34 -19.41
CA TYR A 77 -1.15 -5.73 -18.39
C TYR A 77 -0.30 -5.03 -17.33
N THR A 78 0.77 -5.66 -16.85
CA THR A 78 1.75 -5.02 -15.96
C THR A 78 2.36 -3.79 -16.61
N ARG A 79 2.77 -3.88 -17.88
CA ARG A 79 3.29 -2.72 -18.62
C ARG A 79 2.26 -1.61 -18.74
N GLY A 80 0.99 -1.96 -18.97
CA GLY A 80 -0.13 -1.02 -19.00
C GLY A 80 -0.37 -0.32 -17.67
N ILE A 81 -0.28 -1.04 -16.55
CA ILE A 81 -0.39 -0.47 -15.20
C ILE A 81 0.77 0.51 -14.96
N VAL A 82 2.01 0.07 -15.15
CA VAL A 82 3.23 0.87 -14.91
C VAL A 82 3.22 2.16 -15.74
N ALA A 83 2.79 2.10 -17.00
CA ALA A 83 2.70 3.27 -17.88
C ALA A 83 1.65 4.30 -17.44
N ASN A 84 0.67 3.92 -16.63
CA ASN A 84 -0.43 4.79 -16.21
C ASN A 84 -0.32 5.22 -14.73
N ILE A 85 0.69 4.76 -13.98
CA ILE A 85 0.90 5.17 -12.59
C ILE A 85 1.30 6.65 -12.55
N GLN A 86 0.53 7.44 -11.78
CA GLN A 86 0.80 8.86 -11.53
C GLN A 86 1.55 9.08 -10.22
N LEU A 87 1.31 8.21 -9.23
CA LEU A 87 1.91 8.27 -7.90
C LEU A 87 2.52 6.91 -7.58
N LEU A 88 3.76 6.91 -7.15
CA LEU A 88 4.45 5.73 -6.66
C LEU A 88 4.90 5.99 -5.22
N TYR A 89 4.46 5.15 -4.29
CA TYR A 89 4.87 5.15 -2.89
C TYR A 89 5.80 3.97 -2.65
N VAL A 90 6.98 4.22 -2.10
CA VAL A 90 7.93 3.18 -1.72
C VAL A 90 8.28 3.33 -0.25
N LEU A 91 8.04 2.28 0.50
CA LEU A 91 8.44 2.17 1.90
C LEU A 91 9.85 1.57 2.01
N GLU A 92 10.43 1.60 3.20
CA GLU A 92 11.72 0.97 3.44
C GLU A 92 11.69 -0.51 3.05
N GLY A 93 12.71 -0.94 2.34
CA GLY A 93 12.86 -2.30 1.84
C GLY A 93 14.32 -2.70 1.71
N THR A 94 14.58 -3.82 1.07
CA THR A 94 15.92 -4.30 0.77
C THR A 94 16.45 -3.68 -0.53
N GLU A 95 17.77 -3.72 -0.74
CA GLU A 95 18.39 -3.30 -2.01
C GLU A 95 17.74 -3.99 -3.22
N VAL A 96 17.41 -5.26 -3.12
CA VAL A 96 16.72 -6.02 -4.19
C VAL A 96 15.37 -5.40 -4.55
N VAL A 97 14.61 -4.94 -3.55
CA VAL A 97 13.34 -4.25 -3.78
C VAL A 97 13.58 -2.92 -4.46
N TYR A 98 14.55 -2.13 -3.99
CA TYR A 98 14.88 -0.83 -4.60
C TYR A 98 15.33 -0.98 -6.05
N ASP A 99 16.20 -1.93 -6.33
CA ASP A 99 16.68 -2.20 -7.71
C ASP A 99 15.50 -2.63 -8.60
N SER A 100 14.58 -3.46 -8.09
CA SER A 100 13.38 -3.85 -8.85
C SER A 100 12.44 -2.66 -9.12
N VAL A 101 12.31 -1.73 -8.18
CA VAL A 101 11.55 -0.47 -8.38
C VAL A 101 12.23 0.39 -9.44
N ILE A 102 13.55 0.58 -9.36
CA ILE A 102 14.31 1.37 -10.32
C ILE A 102 14.13 0.80 -11.73
N ASP A 103 14.26 -0.51 -11.88
CA ASP A 103 14.16 -1.19 -13.18
C ASP A 103 12.75 -1.18 -13.73
N THR A 104 11.73 -1.48 -12.90
CA THR A 104 10.34 -1.53 -13.34
C THR A 104 9.83 -0.16 -13.75
N PHE A 105 10.10 0.87 -12.96
CA PHE A 105 9.64 2.24 -13.20
C PHE A 105 10.64 3.11 -13.96
N LYS A 106 11.73 2.52 -14.49
CA LYS A 106 12.73 3.18 -15.32
C LYS A 106 13.26 4.49 -14.72
N ILE A 107 13.62 4.45 -13.43
CA ILE A 107 14.13 5.62 -12.71
C ILE A 107 15.56 5.87 -13.17
N LYS A 108 15.81 7.00 -13.84
CA LYS A 108 17.12 7.34 -14.43
C LYS A 108 17.89 8.40 -13.65
N SER A 109 17.19 9.20 -12.85
CA SER A 109 17.80 10.27 -12.07
C SER A 109 18.60 9.71 -10.90
N SER A 110 19.91 9.94 -10.88
CA SER A 110 20.77 9.54 -9.76
C SER A 110 20.32 10.18 -8.43
N ALA A 111 19.81 11.40 -8.47
CA ALA A 111 19.27 12.06 -7.28
C ALA A 111 18.03 11.32 -6.72
N GLN A 112 17.11 10.91 -7.59
CA GLN A 112 15.94 10.12 -7.18
C GLN A 112 16.33 8.74 -6.67
N ILE A 113 17.31 8.08 -7.30
CA ILE A 113 17.82 6.78 -6.87
C ILE A 113 18.47 6.87 -5.49
N ASN A 114 19.34 7.87 -5.27
CA ASN A 114 19.96 8.08 -3.98
C ASN A 114 18.93 8.40 -2.88
N GLN A 115 17.92 9.22 -3.20
CA GLN A 115 16.85 9.54 -2.29
C GLN A 115 15.99 8.30 -1.95
N LEU A 116 15.65 7.48 -2.93
CA LEU A 116 14.94 6.21 -2.73
C LEU A 116 15.72 5.26 -1.81
N LYS A 117 17.03 5.08 -2.06
CA LYS A 117 17.89 4.18 -1.27
C LYS A 117 18.26 4.73 0.11
N SER A 118 17.92 5.99 0.40
CA SER A 118 18.21 6.62 1.71
C SER A 118 17.05 6.57 2.70
N ILE A 119 15.89 6.04 2.31
CA ILE A 119 14.75 5.94 3.24
C ILE A 119 15.05 4.99 4.40
N GLN A 120 14.65 5.41 5.59
CA GLN A 120 14.91 4.68 6.84
C GLN A 120 13.70 4.73 7.76
N ASN A 121 13.49 3.64 8.48
CA ASN A 121 12.57 3.60 9.60
C ASN A 121 13.35 3.61 10.90
N ASN A 122 12.81 4.27 11.92
CA ASN A 122 13.35 4.19 13.26
C ASN A 122 12.22 4.04 14.28
N TYR A 123 12.09 2.85 14.82
CA TYR A 123 11.05 2.50 15.79
C TYR A 123 11.55 2.53 17.23
N THR A 124 12.86 2.75 17.46
CA THR A 124 13.48 2.71 18.79
C THR A 124 13.73 4.08 19.38
N CYS A 125 13.53 5.16 18.60
CA CYS A 125 13.69 6.53 19.07
C CYS A 125 12.44 7.00 19.85
N LEU A 126 12.58 8.14 20.54
CA LEU A 126 11.50 8.77 21.33
C LEU A 126 10.24 9.05 20.52
N HIS A 127 10.39 9.36 19.24
CA HIS A 127 9.30 9.56 18.27
C HIS A 127 9.48 8.58 17.11
N PRO A 128 8.92 7.36 17.21
CA PRO A 128 9.02 6.36 16.16
C PRO A 128 8.50 6.89 14.82
N TYR A 129 9.22 6.61 13.74
CA TYR A 129 8.82 7.03 12.42
C TYR A 129 9.11 5.98 11.35
N SER A 130 8.36 6.08 10.26
CA SER A 130 8.64 5.45 8.98
C SER A 130 8.85 6.51 7.92
N GLU A 131 9.77 6.28 7.00
CA GLU A 131 9.92 7.12 5.83
C GLU A 131 9.27 6.45 4.62
N CYS A 132 8.71 7.29 3.75
CA CYS A 132 8.10 6.91 2.50
C CYS A 132 8.64 7.80 1.39
N TRP A 133 9.19 7.19 0.35
CA TRP A 133 9.55 7.91 -0.86
C TRP A 133 8.33 7.97 -1.77
N ILE A 134 8.01 9.17 -2.26
CA ILE A 134 6.86 9.41 -3.12
C ILE A 134 7.35 10.04 -4.43
N ARG A 135 6.97 9.43 -5.55
CA ARG A 135 7.27 9.94 -6.89
C ARG A 135 5.98 10.37 -7.59
N PHE A 136 6.01 11.56 -8.15
CA PHE A 136 4.93 12.16 -8.93
C PHE A 136 5.32 12.19 -10.39
N GLY A 137 4.69 11.36 -11.21
CA GLY A 137 5.11 11.18 -12.61
C GLY A 137 6.57 10.74 -12.69
N GLU A 138 7.32 11.32 -13.64
CA GLU A 138 8.73 10.97 -13.85
C GLU A 138 9.73 11.96 -13.24
N SER A 139 9.30 13.20 -13.02
CA SER A 139 10.20 14.32 -12.78
C SER A 139 10.35 14.73 -11.33
N TYR A 140 9.38 14.44 -10.48
CA TYR A 140 9.36 14.93 -9.11
C TYR A 140 9.29 13.78 -8.11
N ALA A 141 10.15 13.82 -7.11
CA ALA A 141 10.11 12.89 -5.99
C ALA A 141 10.47 13.58 -4.68
N LEU A 142 9.94 13.08 -3.58
CA LEU A 142 10.25 13.55 -2.24
C LEU A 142 10.20 12.39 -1.24
N THR A 143 10.90 12.52 -0.15
CA THR A 143 10.77 11.62 1.01
C THR A 143 9.94 12.32 2.08
N VAL A 144 8.95 11.63 2.61
CA VAL A 144 8.12 12.08 3.73
C VAL A 144 8.38 11.18 4.92
N ARG A 145 8.36 11.78 6.11
CA ARG A 145 8.42 11.04 7.37
C ARG A 145 7.02 10.95 7.95
N LEU A 146 6.62 9.74 8.29
CA LEU A 146 5.35 9.41 8.92
C LEU A 146 5.62 9.14 10.40
N GLU A 147 5.30 10.10 11.25
CA GLU A 147 5.41 9.96 12.69
C GLU A 147 4.07 9.58 13.29
N ALA A 148 4.06 8.54 14.11
CA ALA A 148 2.91 8.16 14.89
C ALA A 148 3.17 8.53 16.36
N SER A 149 2.16 9.11 17.04
CA SER A 149 2.25 9.22 18.49
C SER A 149 2.37 7.83 19.11
N HIS A 150 3.09 7.70 20.23
CA HIS A 150 3.29 6.42 20.90
C HIS A 150 1.97 5.64 21.14
N PRO A 151 0.88 6.27 21.60
CA PRO A 151 -0.41 5.58 21.69
C PRO A 151 -0.95 5.05 20.37
N LYS A 152 -0.80 5.81 19.27
CA LYS A 152 -1.20 5.33 17.94
C LYS A 152 -0.34 4.17 17.46
N TYR A 153 0.97 4.27 17.66
CA TYR A 153 1.90 3.20 17.32
C TYR A 153 1.50 1.89 18.04
N LEU A 154 1.23 1.96 19.35
CA LEU A 154 0.80 0.80 20.13
C LEU A 154 -0.56 0.24 19.68
N ALA A 155 -1.50 1.10 19.27
CA ALA A 155 -2.82 0.65 18.79
C ALA A 155 -2.73 -0.25 17.55
N PHE A 156 -1.74 -0.01 16.68
CA PHE A 156 -1.52 -0.76 15.44
C PHE A 156 -0.36 -1.77 15.53
N GLN A 157 0.22 -1.95 16.73
CA GLN A 157 1.35 -2.86 16.91
C GLN A 157 0.93 -4.31 16.70
N THR A 158 1.70 -5.02 15.86
CA THR A 158 1.49 -6.44 15.53
C THR A 158 2.57 -7.36 16.12
N GLN A 159 3.62 -6.81 16.74
CA GLN A 159 4.67 -7.61 17.38
C GLN A 159 4.09 -8.44 18.51
N GLY A 160 4.29 -9.76 18.46
CA GLY A 160 3.57 -10.75 19.26
C GLY A 160 3.62 -10.50 20.77
N GLU A 161 4.78 -10.12 21.33
CA GLU A 161 4.93 -9.87 22.77
C GLU A 161 4.15 -8.63 23.22
N ILE A 162 4.33 -7.50 22.53
CA ILE A 162 3.63 -6.25 22.84
C ILE A 162 2.13 -6.41 22.64
N ARG A 163 1.73 -7.08 21.56
CA ARG A 163 0.31 -7.34 21.27
C ARG A 163 -0.34 -8.21 22.34
N SER A 164 0.30 -9.28 22.74
CA SER A 164 -0.21 -10.18 23.78
C SER A 164 -0.41 -9.47 25.12
N GLU A 165 0.53 -8.61 25.50
CA GLU A 165 0.42 -7.85 26.74
C GLU A 165 -0.69 -6.77 26.64
N LEU A 166 -0.80 -6.08 25.51
CA LEU A 166 -1.91 -5.15 25.28
C LEU A 166 -3.27 -5.85 25.32
N ASP A 167 -3.41 -7.01 24.71
CA ASP A 167 -4.65 -7.79 24.72
C ASP A 167 -5.00 -8.27 26.13
N ARG A 168 -3.99 -8.65 26.93
CA ARG A 168 -4.18 -9.01 28.35
C ARG A 168 -4.71 -7.82 29.17
N ILE A 169 -4.13 -6.63 28.98
CA ILE A 169 -4.56 -5.40 29.65
C ILE A 169 -5.93 -4.95 29.14
N TYR A 170 -6.19 -5.06 27.86
CA TYR A 170 -7.47 -4.77 27.21
C TYR A 170 -8.61 -5.57 27.82
N GLY A 171 -8.42 -6.88 28.02
CA GLY A 171 -9.41 -7.73 28.69
C GLY A 171 -9.72 -7.28 30.13
N LYS A 172 -8.69 -6.84 30.89
CA LYS A 172 -8.85 -6.33 32.26
C LYS A 172 -9.53 -4.97 32.35
N ASN A 173 -9.44 -4.16 31.30
CA ASN A 173 -10.02 -2.82 31.25
C ASN A 173 -11.42 -2.77 30.58
N GLY A 174 -12.16 -3.87 30.62
CA GLY A 174 -13.52 -3.90 30.06
C GLY A 174 -13.55 -3.66 28.55
N HIS A 175 -12.56 -4.15 27.83
CA HIS A 175 -12.41 -4.02 26.37
C HIS A 175 -12.28 -2.56 25.90
N ASN A 176 -11.60 -1.73 26.68
CA ASN A 176 -11.30 -0.35 26.30
C ASN A 176 -9.83 -0.23 25.88
N MET A 177 -9.59 -0.06 24.57
CA MET A 177 -8.25 -0.03 23.99
C MET A 177 -7.44 1.20 24.45
N GLN A 178 -8.09 2.35 24.57
CA GLN A 178 -7.40 3.56 25.04
C GLN A 178 -6.86 3.38 26.46
N LYS A 179 -7.68 2.87 27.39
CA LYS A 179 -7.24 2.60 28.77
C LYS A 179 -6.15 1.53 28.82
N ALA A 180 -6.23 0.53 27.94
CA ALA A 180 -5.18 -0.51 27.86
C ALA A 180 -3.84 0.09 27.42
N ILE A 181 -3.82 0.95 26.44
CA ILE A 181 -2.62 1.63 25.96
C ILE A 181 -2.05 2.57 27.03
N GLU A 182 -2.89 3.38 27.69
CA GLU A 182 -2.47 4.27 28.76
C GLU A 182 -1.80 3.47 29.90
N GLN A 183 -2.41 2.37 30.33
CA GLN A 183 -1.86 1.48 31.37
C GLN A 183 -0.56 0.80 30.90
N TYR A 184 -0.48 0.36 29.64
CA TYR A 184 0.75 -0.22 29.10
C TYR A 184 1.92 0.77 29.13
N ILE A 185 1.67 2.03 28.71
CA ILE A 185 2.67 3.10 28.74
C ILE A 185 3.14 3.42 30.17
N GLU A 186 2.23 3.40 31.14
CA GLU A 186 2.58 3.61 32.56
C GLU A 186 3.44 2.51 33.12
N GLN A 187 3.19 1.26 32.74
CA GLN A 187 3.96 0.09 33.18
C GLN A 187 5.34 -0.03 32.51
N SER A 188 5.52 0.63 31.36
CA SER A 188 6.77 0.60 30.57
C SER A 188 7.74 1.74 30.89
N LYS A 189 7.38 2.63 31.82
CA LYS A 189 8.25 3.71 32.33
C LYS A 189 9.13 3.20 33.48
#